data_a26c4b53fc02b276d7af65c1eaf891e7
#
_entry.id   a26c4b53fc02b276d7af65c1eaf891e7
#
_cell.length_a   1.000
_cell.length_b   1.000
_cell.length_c   1.000
_cell.angle_alpha   90.00
_cell.angle_beta   90.00
_cell.angle_gamma   90.00
#
_symmetry.space_group_name_H-M   'P 1'
#
loop_
_entity.id
_entity.type
_entity.pdbx_description
1 polymer ?
#
loop_
_entity_poly.entity_id
_entity_poly.type
_entity_poly.pdbx_seq_one_letter_code
_entity_poly.pdbx_strand_id
1 'polypeptide(L)'
;VTNIYMEVKIFEFNPISENTYIAYDETKECVIIDPGCFFQDEKELLLNFILDNELVVKHLLNTHLHFDHVFGNNFIYEQFKLETMANKGDEFLLEQLPTQLQMFGFTNEDTRIPKVGKYLNENDVVTFGNQRLIVMQIPGHSPGSLVYYCAADHCMFSGDVLFQGSIGRADLSGGNFDELIDHICSRLFVLPNETVVYPGHGAPTTIG
;
A
#
# COMPACT_ATOMS: atom_id res chain seq x y z
N VAL A 1 -21.89 -21.58 -6.98
CA VAL A 1 -21.46 -20.89 -5.74
C VAL A 1 -20.51 -19.81 -6.19
N THR A 2 -20.96 -18.56 -6.13
CA THR A 2 -20.12 -17.39 -6.49
C THR A 2 -19.01 -17.31 -5.45
N ASN A 3 -17.76 -17.34 -5.90
CA ASN A 3 -16.60 -17.18 -5.02
C ASN A 3 -16.51 -15.68 -4.66
N ILE A 4 -16.88 -15.34 -3.44
CA ILE A 4 -16.89 -13.95 -2.96
C ILE A 4 -15.54 -13.55 -2.32
N TYR A 5 -14.56 -14.46 -2.36
CA TYR A 5 -13.25 -14.20 -1.76
C TYR A 5 -12.42 -13.25 -2.60
N MET A 6 -11.65 -12.44 -1.90
CA MET A 6 -10.66 -11.55 -2.50
C MET A 6 -9.44 -12.35 -2.95
N GLU A 7 -9.01 -12.12 -4.18
CA GLU A 7 -7.73 -12.59 -4.68
C GLU A 7 -6.68 -11.48 -4.55
N VAL A 8 -5.44 -11.86 -4.24
CA VAL A 8 -4.34 -10.93 -4.04
C VAL A 8 -3.17 -11.33 -4.92
N LYS A 9 -2.77 -10.47 -5.84
CA LYS A 9 -1.55 -10.60 -6.62
C LYS A 9 -0.46 -9.72 -6.02
N ILE A 10 0.71 -10.31 -5.79
CA ILE A 10 1.89 -9.65 -5.23
C ILE A 10 2.92 -9.46 -6.33
N PHE A 11 3.49 -8.26 -6.41
CA PHE A 11 4.67 -7.94 -7.21
C PHE A 11 5.76 -7.41 -6.29
N GLU A 12 6.97 -7.90 -6.43
CA GLU A 12 8.14 -7.30 -5.79
C GLU A 12 8.81 -6.37 -6.79
N PHE A 13 8.81 -5.08 -6.51
CA PHE A 13 9.29 -4.04 -7.41
C PHE A 13 10.39 -3.19 -6.78
N ASN A 14 11.04 -2.43 -7.64
CA ASN A 14 12.10 -1.46 -7.38
C ASN A 14 13.36 -2.02 -6.66
N PRO A 15 14.45 -1.25 -6.61
CA PRO A 15 15.71 -1.73 -6.00
C PRO A 15 15.66 -2.00 -4.50
N ILE A 16 14.53 -1.61 -3.84
CA ILE A 16 14.34 -1.78 -2.39
C ILE A 16 13.46 -3.01 -2.10
N SER A 17 13.01 -3.73 -3.15
CA SER A 17 12.17 -4.94 -3.03
C SER A 17 10.86 -4.67 -2.27
N GLU A 18 10.17 -3.62 -2.69
CA GLU A 18 8.85 -3.27 -2.17
C GLU A 18 7.78 -4.18 -2.77
N ASN A 19 6.77 -4.53 -1.98
CA ASN A 19 5.61 -5.30 -2.41
C ASN A 19 4.47 -4.40 -2.86
N THR A 20 4.16 -4.47 -4.15
CA THR A 20 2.97 -3.88 -4.75
C THR A 20 1.86 -4.92 -4.81
N TYR A 21 0.65 -4.55 -4.47
CA TYR A 21 -0.50 -5.46 -4.46
C TYR A 21 -1.59 -5.03 -5.45
N ILE A 22 -2.19 -6.03 -6.11
CA ILE A 22 -3.50 -5.90 -6.75
C ILE A 22 -4.46 -6.82 -6.00
N ALA A 23 -5.50 -6.25 -5.41
CA ALA A 23 -6.59 -6.98 -4.77
C ALA A 23 -7.85 -6.88 -5.65
N TYR A 24 -8.48 -8.02 -5.94
CA TYR A 24 -9.63 -8.12 -6.85
C TYR A 24 -10.53 -9.28 -6.48
N ASP A 25 -11.69 -9.36 -7.09
CA ASP A 25 -12.62 -10.50 -6.94
C ASP A 25 -13.24 -10.91 -8.28
N GLU A 26 -14.24 -11.77 -8.24
CA GLU A 26 -14.94 -12.29 -9.43
C GLU A 26 -15.63 -11.22 -10.27
N THR A 27 -15.90 -10.04 -9.72
CA THR A 27 -16.47 -8.90 -10.46
C THR A 27 -15.48 -8.26 -11.43
N LYS A 28 -14.20 -8.62 -11.33
CA LYS A 28 -13.08 -7.98 -12.03
C LYS A 28 -12.75 -6.57 -11.57
N GLU A 29 -13.47 -6.00 -10.63
CA GLU A 29 -13.06 -4.76 -9.99
C GLU A 29 -11.86 -5.00 -9.08
N CYS A 30 -10.88 -4.09 -9.11
CA CYS A 30 -9.66 -4.20 -8.33
C CYS A 30 -9.21 -2.88 -7.75
N VAL A 31 -8.31 -2.96 -6.79
CA VAL A 31 -7.52 -1.83 -6.28
C VAL A 31 -6.03 -2.14 -6.41
N ILE A 32 -5.24 -1.10 -6.63
CA ILE A 32 -3.78 -1.15 -6.58
C ILE A 32 -3.34 -0.53 -5.27
N ILE A 33 -2.48 -1.24 -4.54
CA ILE A 33 -1.95 -0.79 -3.25
C ILE A 33 -0.44 -0.69 -3.36
N ASP A 34 0.10 0.48 -3.02
CA ASP A 34 1.52 0.81 -3.02
C ASP A 34 2.22 0.46 -4.35
N PRO A 35 1.88 1.10 -5.47
CA PRO A 35 2.54 0.81 -6.74
C PRO A 35 3.98 1.30 -6.74
N GLY A 36 4.90 0.42 -6.38
CA GLY A 36 6.33 0.69 -6.34
C GLY A 36 7.08 0.44 -7.65
N CYS A 37 6.35 0.24 -8.77
CA CYS A 37 6.97 -0.02 -10.07
C CYS A 37 7.82 1.17 -10.52
N PHE A 38 9.13 0.92 -10.61
CA PHE A 38 10.15 1.91 -10.91
C PHE A 38 10.66 1.76 -12.35
N PHE A 39 11.12 0.56 -12.72
CA PHE A 39 11.62 0.26 -14.04
C PHE A 39 10.48 0.06 -15.06
N GLN A 40 10.81 0.24 -16.34
CA GLN A 40 9.81 0.11 -17.41
C GLN A 40 9.22 -1.29 -17.50
N ASP A 41 10.02 -2.33 -17.31
CA ASP A 41 9.56 -3.72 -17.30
C ASP A 41 8.63 -4.02 -16.12
N GLU A 42 8.85 -3.40 -14.97
CA GLU A 42 7.94 -3.49 -13.83
C GLU A 42 6.57 -2.85 -14.11
N LYS A 43 6.59 -1.67 -14.75
CA LYS A 43 5.35 -0.99 -15.17
C LYS A 43 4.56 -1.83 -16.18
N GLU A 44 5.26 -2.42 -17.15
CA GLU A 44 4.66 -3.32 -18.14
C GLU A 44 4.10 -4.59 -17.49
N LEU A 45 4.81 -5.17 -16.52
CA LEU A 45 4.35 -6.36 -15.80
C LEU A 45 3.04 -6.10 -15.06
N LEU A 46 2.96 -4.97 -14.34
CA LEU A 46 1.76 -4.54 -13.63
C LEU A 46 0.59 -4.31 -14.59
N LEU A 47 0.83 -3.55 -15.67
CA LEU A 47 -0.19 -3.24 -16.67
C LEU A 47 -0.70 -4.49 -17.38
N ASN A 48 0.21 -5.38 -17.82
CA ASN A 48 -0.16 -6.61 -18.50
C ASN A 48 -1.00 -7.52 -17.61
N PHE A 49 -0.69 -7.64 -16.32
CA PHE A 49 -1.53 -8.41 -15.40
C PHE A 49 -2.97 -7.87 -15.35
N ILE A 50 -3.13 -6.55 -15.28
CA ILE A 50 -4.45 -5.89 -15.27
C ILE A 50 -5.20 -6.17 -16.57
N LEU A 51 -4.55 -6.03 -17.72
CA LEU A 51 -5.15 -6.21 -19.03
C LEU A 51 -5.49 -7.69 -19.30
N ASP A 52 -4.56 -8.61 -19.02
CA ASP A 52 -4.74 -10.04 -19.28
C ASP A 52 -5.84 -10.68 -18.43
N ASN A 53 -6.08 -10.13 -17.24
CA ASN A 53 -7.14 -10.56 -16.35
C ASN A 53 -8.44 -9.74 -16.50
N GLU A 54 -8.47 -8.80 -17.44
CA GLU A 54 -9.64 -7.93 -17.70
C GLU A 54 -10.10 -7.16 -16.47
N LEU A 55 -9.14 -6.72 -15.63
CA LEU A 55 -9.44 -6.02 -14.38
C LEU A 55 -9.81 -4.55 -14.62
N VAL A 56 -10.75 -4.06 -13.83
CA VAL A 56 -11.17 -2.67 -13.80
C VAL A 56 -10.63 -2.02 -12.52
N VAL A 57 -9.64 -1.14 -12.65
CA VAL A 57 -9.01 -0.48 -11.49
C VAL A 57 -9.93 0.61 -10.95
N LYS A 58 -10.37 0.47 -9.70
CA LYS A 58 -11.30 1.39 -9.04
C LYS A 58 -10.59 2.44 -8.19
N HIS A 59 -9.52 2.07 -7.52
CA HIS A 59 -8.81 2.93 -6.58
C HIS A 59 -7.31 2.67 -6.62
N LEU A 60 -6.56 3.74 -6.38
CA LEU A 60 -5.12 3.73 -6.11
C LEU A 60 -4.90 4.07 -4.64
N LEU A 61 -4.48 3.10 -3.85
CA LEU A 61 -4.31 3.20 -2.41
C LEU A 61 -2.82 3.21 -2.05
N ASN A 62 -2.41 4.08 -1.13
CA ASN A 62 -1.13 3.98 -0.47
C ASN A 62 -1.31 3.72 1.02
N THR A 63 -0.50 2.81 1.57
CA THR A 63 -0.40 2.58 3.02
C THR A 63 0.31 3.74 3.69
N HIS A 64 1.34 4.25 3.04
CA HIS A 64 2.09 5.45 3.44
C HIS A 64 2.83 6.03 2.22
N LEU A 65 3.48 7.18 2.38
CA LEU A 65 4.01 7.93 1.23
C LEU A 65 5.54 7.99 1.19
N HIS A 66 6.26 6.97 1.70
CA HIS A 66 7.67 6.83 1.42
C HIS A 66 7.91 6.56 -0.07
N PHE A 67 9.07 6.98 -0.57
CA PHE A 67 9.36 7.06 -2.00
C PHE A 67 9.21 5.73 -2.76
N ASP A 68 9.61 4.62 -2.15
CA ASP A 68 9.54 3.28 -2.75
C ASP A 68 8.12 2.77 -2.92
N HIS A 69 7.16 3.25 -2.14
CA HIS A 69 5.73 2.92 -2.24
C HIS A 69 4.97 3.79 -3.24
N VAL A 70 5.57 4.85 -3.74
CA VAL A 70 4.89 5.81 -4.63
C VAL A 70 5.54 5.94 -6.02
N PHE A 71 6.59 5.19 -6.32
CA PHE A 71 7.29 5.26 -7.61
C PHE A 71 6.35 5.13 -8.81
N GLY A 72 5.33 4.30 -8.72
CA GLY A 72 4.39 4.03 -9.80
C GLY A 72 3.12 4.90 -9.78
N ASN A 73 2.93 5.77 -8.78
CA ASN A 73 1.66 6.52 -8.66
C ASN A 73 1.35 7.38 -9.90
N ASN A 74 2.35 8.10 -10.43
CA ASN A 74 2.16 8.90 -11.64
C ASN A 74 1.85 8.03 -12.85
N PHE A 75 2.49 6.87 -12.98
CA PHE A 75 2.20 5.90 -14.04
C PHE A 75 0.74 5.41 -13.95
N ILE A 76 0.26 5.05 -12.77
CA ILE A 76 -1.14 4.65 -12.57
C ILE A 76 -2.11 5.79 -12.92
N TYR A 77 -1.80 7.01 -12.51
CA TYR A 77 -2.60 8.17 -12.91
C TYR A 77 -2.64 8.35 -14.44
N GLU A 78 -1.53 8.20 -15.12
CA GLU A 78 -1.46 8.31 -16.58
C GLU A 78 -2.30 7.24 -17.29
N GLN A 79 -2.27 6.02 -16.79
CA GLN A 79 -3.00 4.88 -17.37
C GLN A 79 -4.49 4.90 -17.06
N PHE A 80 -4.88 5.19 -15.83
CA PHE A 80 -6.24 4.98 -15.33
C PHE A 80 -6.94 6.24 -14.85
N LYS A 81 -6.25 7.39 -14.83
CA LYS A 81 -6.76 8.67 -14.30
C LYS A 81 -7.19 8.61 -12.84
N LEU A 82 -6.58 7.73 -12.06
CA LEU A 82 -6.81 7.60 -10.63
C LEU A 82 -5.76 8.37 -9.85
N GLU A 83 -6.23 9.28 -8.99
CA GLU A 83 -5.38 10.01 -8.07
C GLU A 83 -5.12 9.17 -6.81
N THR A 84 -4.00 9.43 -6.16
CA THR A 84 -3.60 8.77 -4.92
C THR A 84 -4.62 8.95 -3.80
N MET A 85 -4.95 7.89 -3.10
CA MET A 85 -5.69 7.91 -1.84
C MET A 85 -4.73 7.51 -0.70
N ALA A 86 -4.53 8.41 0.26
CA ALA A 86 -3.58 8.24 1.36
C ALA A 86 -3.98 9.08 2.58
N ASN A 87 -3.27 8.95 3.69
CA ASN A 87 -3.50 9.80 4.84
C ASN A 87 -2.74 11.13 4.73
N LYS A 88 -3.37 12.20 5.15
CA LYS A 88 -2.80 13.55 5.10
C LYS A 88 -1.52 13.71 5.94
N GLY A 89 -1.37 12.90 6.98
CA GLY A 89 -0.20 12.94 7.85
C GLY A 89 1.13 12.70 7.15
N ASP A 90 1.11 12.04 5.98
CA ASP A 90 2.31 11.73 5.19
C ASP A 90 2.55 12.71 4.02
N GLU A 91 1.71 13.71 3.81
CA GLU A 91 1.82 14.62 2.65
C GLU A 91 3.20 15.29 2.57
N PHE A 92 3.82 15.60 3.71
CA PHE A 92 5.18 16.17 3.75
C PHE A 92 6.25 15.25 3.14
N LEU A 93 6.04 13.93 3.13
CA LEU A 93 6.96 12.98 2.50
C LEU A 93 6.96 13.13 0.98
N LEU A 94 5.82 13.46 0.37
CA LEU A 94 5.75 13.76 -1.06
C LEU A 94 6.49 15.07 -1.40
N GLU A 95 6.43 16.07 -0.54
CA GLU A 95 7.18 17.31 -0.73
C GLU A 95 8.69 17.06 -0.70
N GLN A 96 9.13 16.08 0.08
CA GLN A 96 10.54 15.67 0.18
C GLN A 96 10.97 14.70 -0.92
N LEU A 97 10.05 14.16 -1.71
CA LEU A 97 10.30 13.13 -2.72
C LEU A 97 11.44 13.49 -3.70
N PRO A 98 11.48 14.68 -4.33
CA PRO A 98 12.56 15.02 -5.25
C PRO A 98 13.93 15.00 -4.58
N THR A 99 14.03 15.47 -3.34
CA THR A 99 15.26 15.48 -2.55
C THR A 99 15.69 14.06 -2.19
N GLN A 100 14.77 13.21 -1.77
CA GLN A 100 15.04 11.82 -1.43
C GLN A 100 15.52 11.03 -2.65
N LEU A 101 14.85 11.17 -3.79
CA LEU A 101 15.27 10.51 -5.04
C LEU A 101 16.70 10.90 -5.42
N GLN A 102 17.04 12.18 -5.32
CA GLN A 102 18.40 12.67 -5.58
C GLN A 102 19.43 12.07 -4.59
N MET A 103 19.11 12.03 -3.31
CA MET A 103 20.00 11.48 -2.27
C MET A 103 20.29 9.98 -2.48
N PHE A 104 19.30 9.23 -2.98
CA PHE A 104 19.44 7.80 -3.26
C PHE A 104 19.93 7.48 -4.68
N GLY A 105 20.25 8.49 -5.48
CA GLY A 105 20.82 8.32 -6.82
C GLY A 105 19.80 8.06 -7.94
N PHE A 106 18.52 8.29 -7.70
CA PHE A 106 17.42 8.12 -8.68
C PHE A 106 17.21 9.40 -9.52
N THR A 107 18.29 9.97 -10.10
CA THR A 107 18.28 11.31 -10.70
C THR A 107 17.65 11.40 -12.08
N ASN A 108 17.43 10.27 -12.76
CA ASN A 108 16.92 10.23 -14.14
C ASN A 108 15.46 9.79 -14.23
N GLU A 109 14.79 9.63 -13.08
CA GLU A 109 13.44 9.10 -13.04
C GLU A 109 12.40 10.22 -12.88
N ASP A 110 11.12 9.84 -12.95
CA ASP A 110 10.01 10.76 -12.77
C ASP A 110 10.03 11.33 -11.34
N THR A 111 10.41 12.58 -11.21
CA THR A 111 10.48 13.30 -9.93
C THR A 111 9.22 14.13 -9.65
N ARG A 112 8.20 14.02 -10.50
CA ARG A 112 6.93 14.72 -10.28
C ARG A 112 6.26 14.19 -9.00
N ILE A 113 5.76 15.10 -8.20
CA ILE A 113 5.04 14.75 -6.97
C ILE A 113 3.65 14.20 -7.35
N PRO A 114 3.30 12.96 -6.93
CA PRO A 114 1.96 12.43 -7.15
C PRO A 114 0.91 13.30 -6.45
N LYS A 115 -0.24 13.48 -7.12
CA LYS A 115 -1.35 14.24 -6.54
C LYS A 115 -2.19 13.33 -5.64
N VAL A 116 -2.39 13.73 -4.39
CA VAL A 116 -3.36 13.11 -3.50
C VAL A 116 -4.74 13.67 -3.81
N GLY A 117 -5.62 12.82 -4.32
CA GLY A 117 -6.99 13.20 -4.68
C GLY A 117 -8.00 13.02 -3.55
N LYS A 118 -7.72 12.10 -2.61
CA LYS A 118 -8.57 11.86 -1.45
C LYS A 118 -7.74 11.47 -0.24
N TYR A 119 -8.01 12.12 0.88
CA TYR A 119 -7.45 11.71 2.17
C TYR A 119 -8.32 10.64 2.82
N LEU A 120 -7.66 9.59 3.32
CA LEU A 120 -8.29 8.50 4.07
C LEU A 120 -7.96 8.65 5.56
N ASN A 121 -8.97 8.39 6.39
CA ASN A 121 -8.89 8.51 7.84
C ASN A 121 -9.34 7.23 8.52
N GLU A 122 -9.15 7.16 9.83
CA GLU A 122 -9.61 6.05 10.67
C GLU A 122 -11.07 5.70 10.40
N ASN A 123 -11.35 4.41 10.21
CA ASN A 123 -12.66 3.84 9.93
C ASN A 123 -13.29 4.20 8.58
N ASP A 124 -12.59 4.90 7.70
CA ASP A 124 -13.04 5.01 6.32
C ASP A 124 -13.13 3.62 5.68
N VAL A 125 -14.01 3.47 4.70
CA VAL A 125 -14.21 2.22 3.99
C VAL A 125 -13.95 2.42 2.51
N VAL A 126 -13.09 1.57 1.95
CA VAL A 126 -12.84 1.50 0.50
C VAL A 126 -13.51 0.25 -0.04
N THR A 127 -14.33 0.41 -1.07
CA THR A 127 -15.08 -0.69 -1.69
C THR A 127 -14.68 -0.89 -3.15
N PHE A 128 -14.59 -2.13 -3.57
CA PHE A 128 -14.43 -2.55 -4.95
C PHE A 128 -15.04 -3.94 -5.11
N GLY A 129 -15.78 -4.17 -6.21
CA GLY A 129 -16.54 -5.42 -6.34
C GLY A 129 -17.42 -5.69 -5.12
N ASN A 130 -17.30 -6.88 -4.56
CA ASN A 130 -17.98 -7.29 -3.32
C ASN A 130 -17.11 -7.12 -2.07
N GLN A 131 -15.96 -6.43 -2.20
CA GLN A 131 -14.97 -6.30 -1.15
C GLN A 131 -15.10 -4.99 -0.38
N ARG A 132 -14.70 -5.04 0.89
CA ARG A 132 -14.64 -3.91 1.81
C ARG A 132 -13.32 -3.89 2.55
N LEU A 133 -12.55 -2.83 2.39
CA LEU A 133 -11.35 -2.56 3.18
C LEU A 133 -11.66 -1.47 4.21
N ILE A 134 -11.44 -1.77 5.48
CA ILE A 134 -11.53 -0.79 6.57
C ILE A 134 -10.16 -0.16 6.74
N VAL A 135 -10.12 1.16 6.76
CA VAL A 135 -8.89 1.93 6.98
C VAL A 135 -8.60 2.01 8.47
N MET A 136 -7.41 1.57 8.87
CA MET A 136 -6.90 1.70 10.23
C MET A 136 -5.69 2.64 10.21
N GLN A 137 -5.71 3.71 10.98
CA GLN A 137 -4.54 4.57 11.18
C GLN A 137 -3.61 3.93 12.21
N ILE A 138 -2.42 3.55 11.77
CA ILE A 138 -1.40 2.91 12.62
C ILE A 138 -0.10 3.72 12.48
N PRO A 139 -0.03 4.93 13.04
CA PRO A 139 1.17 5.75 12.98
C PRO A 139 2.31 5.14 13.78
N GLY A 140 3.53 5.55 13.47
CA GLY A 140 4.75 5.15 14.14
C GLY A 140 5.90 4.89 13.16
N HIS A 141 5.69 4.13 12.07
CA HIS A 141 6.64 4.08 10.95
C HIS A 141 6.64 5.43 10.20
N SER A 142 5.46 5.92 9.88
CA SER A 142 5.23 7.30 9.43
C SER A 142 3.96 7.85 10.13
N PRO A 143 3.77 9.18 10.20
CA PRO A 143 2.60 9.77 10.84
C PRO A 143 1.28 9.38 10.15
N GLY A 144 1.30 9.17 8.83
CA GLY A 144 0.14 8.83 8.02
C GLY A 144 0.06 7.35 7.65
N SER A 145 0.76 6.45 8.34
CA SER A 145 0.70 5.02 8.06
C SER A 145 -0.71 4.47 8.24
N LEU A 146 -1.21 3.80 7.18
CA LEU A 146 -2.51 3.13 7.14
C LEU A 146 -2.34 1.63 6.98
N VAL A 147 -3.23 0.89 7.60
CA VAL A 147 -3.46 -0.54 7.33
C VAL A 147 -4.84 -0.68 6.71
N TYR A 148 -4.93 -1.42 5.62
CA TYR A 148 -6.21 -1.76 4.98
C TYR A 148 -6.62 -3.15 5.39
N TYR A 149 -7.70 -3.26 6.15
CA TYR A 149 -8.17 -4.52 6.75
C TYR A 149 -9.45 -5.01 6.09
N CYS A 150 -9.45 -6.26 5.61
CA CYS A 150 -10.62 -6.98 5.13
C CYS A 150 -11.04 -8.01 6.17
N ALA A 151 -12.08 -7.72 6.95
CA ALA A 151 -12.55 -8.62 7.99
C ALA A 151 -13.18 -9.89 7.42
N ALA A 152 -13.87 -9.80 6.28
CA ALA A 152 -14.54 -10.94 5.65
C ALA A 152 -13.56 -12.01 5.16
N ASP A 153 -12.40 -11.61 4.64
CA ASP A 153 -11.36 -12.51 4.12
C ASP A 153 -10.20 -12.71 5.10
N HIS A 154 -10.31 -12.18 6.32
CA HIS A 154 -9.27 -12.28 7.35
C HIS A 154 -7.88 -11.92 6.81
N CYS A 155 -7.74 -10.76 6.20
CA CYS A 155 -6.45 -10.28 5.71
C CYS A 155 -6.28 -8.77 5.87
N MET A 156 -5.04 -8.32 5.86
CA MET A 156 -4.68 -6.90 5.88
C MET A 156 -3.49 -6.60 4.98
N PHE A 157 -3.44 -5.38 4.47
CA PHE A 157 -2.28 -4.81 3.82
C PHE A 157 -1.66 -3.83 4.81
N SER A 158 -0.51 -4.23 5.37
CA SER A 158 0.06 -3.53 6.53
C SER A 158 1.11 -2.46 6.18
N GLY A 159 1.48 -2.36 4.90
CA GLY A 159 2.60 -1.50 4.53
C GLY A 159 3.83 -1.81 5.38
N ASP A 160 4.49 -0.78 5.86
CA ASP A 160 5.69 -0.91 6.68
C ASP A 160 5.43 -0.83 8.19
N VAL A 161 4.23 -1.23 8.60
CA VAL A 161 3.88 -1.34 10.03
C VAL A 161 4.32 -2.67 10.60
N LEU A 162 3.91 -3.79 9.98
CA LEU A 162 4.15 -5.15 10.49
C LEU A 162 4.66 -6.05 9.37
N PHE A 163 5.76 -6.74 9.64
CA PHE A 163 6.42 -7.72 8.77
C PHE A 163 6.44 -9.11 9.39
N GLN A 164 6.80 -10.12 8.60
CA GLN A 164 7.07 -11.44 9.13
C GLN A 164 8.24 -11.38 10.13
N GLY A 165 7.94 -11.61 11.41
CA GLY A 165 8.93 -11.62 12.48
C GLY A 165 9.61 -10.28 12.78
N SER A 166 9.06 -9.16 12.26
CA SER A 166 9.62 -7.82 12.45
C SER A 166 8.55 -6.73 12.33
N ILE A 167 8.98 -5.49 12.56
CA ILE A 167 8.16 -4.29 12.40
C ILE A 167 8.91 -3.27 11.56
N GLY A 168 8.20 -2.27 11.05
CA GLY A 168 8.79 -1.14 10.34
C GLY A 168 9.75 -0.35 11.21
N ARG A 169 10.73 0.29 10.58
CA ARG A 169 11.61 1.25 11.28
C ARG A 169 10.82 2.48 11.69
N ALA A 170 11.22 3.10 12.79
CA ALA A 170 10.56 4.27 13.33
C ALA A 170 11.52 5.45 13.57
N ASP A 171 12.70 5.40 12.94
CA ASP A 171 13.79 6.37 13.07
C ASP A 171 13.87 7.38 11.91
N LEU A 172 12.93 7.29 10.95
CA LEU A 172 12.80 8.27 9.87
C LEU A 172 11.99 9.48 10.32
N SER A 173 11.97 10.53 9.50
CA SER A 173 11.25 11.77 9.78
C SER A 173 9.77 11.51 10.09
N GLY A 174 9.31 11.93 11.25
CA GLY A 174 7.95 11.70 11.74
C GLY A 174 7.71 10.33 12.38
N GLY A 175 8.72 9.44 12.41
CA GLY A 175 8.64 8.13 13.05
C GLY A 175 8.60 8.23 14.58
N ASN A 176 7.93 7.24 15.21
CA ASN A 176 7.83 7.12 16.66
C ASN A 176 7.71 5.63 17.04
N PHE A 177 8.77 5.11 17.66
CA PHE A 177 8.86 3.68 17.99
C PHE A 177 7.83 3.25 19.03
N ASP A 178 7.66 4.04 20.10
CA ASP A 178 6.74 3.67 21.18
C ASP A 178 5.29 3.67 20.70
N GLU A 179 4.94 4.64 19.85
CA GLU A 179 3.62 4.73 19.22
C GLU A 179 3.37 3.54 18.28
N LEU A 180 4.38 3.15 17.50
CA LEU A 180 4.28 1.99 16.60
C LEU A 180 4.02 0.70 17.38
N ILE A 181 4.79 0.43 18.43
CA ILE A 181 4.62 -0.74 19.30
C ILE A 181 3.25 -0.74 19.97
N ASP A 182 2.83 0.38 20.52
CA ASP A 182 1.51 0.49 21.17
C ASP A 182 0.37 0.15 20.22
N HIS A 183 0.37 0.73 19.03
CA HIS A 183 -0.66 0.46 18.02
C HIS A 183 -0.63 -1.00 17.51
N ILE A 184 0.55 -1.57 17.27
CA ILE A 184 0.64 -2.98 16.87
C ILE A 184 0.04 -3.88 17.93
N CYS A 185 0.43 -3.71 19.19
CA CYS A 185 -0.03 -4.55 20.28
C CYS A 185 -1.52 -4.36 20.58
N SER A 186 -2.02 -3.12 20.61
CA SER A 186 -3.40 -2.83 21.02
C SER A 186 -4.41 -3.00 19.88
N ARG A 187 -3.99 -2.91 18.62
CA ARG A 187 -4.90 -2.85 17.48
C ARG A 187 -4.73 -3.97 16.46
N LEU A 188 -3.51 -4.45 16.22
CA LEU A 188 -3.25 -5.52 15.24
C LEU A 188 -3.20 -6.89 15.90
N PHE A 189 -2.48 -7.05 17.01
CA PHE A 189 -2.36 -8.34 17.68
C PHE A 189 -3.64 -8.82 18.40
N VAL A 190 -4.67 -8.00 18.44
CA VAL A 190 -6.01 -8.37 18.93
C VAL A 190 -6.92 -8.93 17.82
N LEU A 191 -6.49 -8.86 16.57
CA LEU A 191 -7.21 -9.46 15.44
C LEU A 191 -7.10 -10.98 15.45
N PRO A 192 -8.00 -11.70 14.74
CA PRO A 192 -7.93 -13.16 14.67
C PRO A 192 -6.55 -13.67 14.23
N ASN A 193 -6.08 -14.75 14.86
CA ASN A 193 -4.74 -15.33 14.60
C ASN A 193 -4.53 -15.71 13.13
N GLU A 194 -5.59 -16.15 12.45
CA GLU A 194 -5.58 -16.55 11.04
C GLU A 194 -5.49 -15.35 10.09
N THR A 195 -5.57 -14.12 10.56
CA THR A 195 -5.51 -12.93 9.71
C THR A 195 -4.18 -12.89 8.97
N VAL A 196 -4.25 -12.96 7.64
CA VAL A 196 -3.08 -12.87 6.76
C VAL A 196 -2.60 -11.42 6.70
N VAL A 197 -1.30 -11.24 6.85
CA VAL A 197 -0.62 -9.95 6.76
C VAL A 197 0.14 -9.88 5.45
N TYR A 198 -0.23 -8.94 4.59
CA TYR A 198 0.48 -8.60 3.35
C TYR A 198 1.33 -7.35 3.60
N PRO A 199 2.65 -7.52 3.86
CA PRO A 199 3.52 -6.41 4.25
C PRO A 199 4.04 -5.62 3.04
N GLY A 200 4.58 -4.43 3.27
CA GLY A 200 5.26 -3.63 2.26
C GLY A 200 6.58 -4.23 1.78
N HIS A 201 7.23 -5.04 2.61
CA HIS A 201 8.47 -5.77 2.28
C HIS A 201 8.43 -7.17 2.88
N GLY A 202 9.04 -8.12 2.18
CA GLY A 202 9.17 -9.50 2.64
C GLY A 202 7.93 -10.36 2.39
N ALA A 203 7.92 -11.55 2.99
CA ALA A 203 6.87 -12.54 2.78
C ALA A 203 5.58 -12.21 3.54
N PRO A 204 4.40 -12.61 3.01
CA PRO A 204 3.18 -12.65 3.80
C PRO A 204 3.33 -13.51 5.05
N THR A 205 2.60 -13.14 6.11
CA THR A 205 2.58 -13.86 7.37
C THR A 205 1.16 -13.88 7.96
N THR A 206 1.00 -14.24 9.20
CA THR A 206 -0.26 -14.17 9.95
C THR A 206 -0.07 -13.45 11.27
N ILE A 207 -1.17 -13.02 11.89
CA ILE A 207 -1.13 -12.42 13.24
C ILE A 207 -0.68 -13.44 14.30
N GLY A 208 -1.09 -14.70 14.18
CA GLY A 208 -0.78 -15.77 15.14
C GLY A 208 0.63 -16.35 15.11
#